data_c07635ae11c57513632ea87ace906005
#
_entry.id   c07635ae11c57513632ea87ace906005
#
_cell.length_a   1.000
_cell.length_b   1.000
_cell.length_c   1.000
_cell.angle_alpha   90.00
_cell.angle_beta   90.00
_cell.angle_gamma   90.00
#
_symmetry.space_group_name_H-M   'P 1'
#
loop_
_entity.id
_entity.type
_entity.pdbx_description
1 polymer ?
#
loop_
_entity_poly.entity_id
_entity_poly.type
_entity_poly.pdbx_seq_one_letter_code
_entity_poly.pdbx_strand_id
1 'polypeptide(L)'
;MLTKEHILTLLEEVKDPEIPVLSLVDLGVITGVEVEEDHVTVSMTPTFAGCPAMDYMKKDVERILEKHGITRHTVTMSFDTPWDSNRITEKGRKALKEFGLAPPPAYEIMPDLDILEYAICPYCDSDNTSLRTPFGPTLCRSMHYCHNCRQMFEQFKPI
;
A
#
# COMPACT_ATOMS: atom_id res chain seq x y z
N MET A 1 5.37 -26.43 10.98
CA MET A 1 6.54 -25.99 10.19
C MET A 1 6.26 -24.61 9.64
N LEU A 2 7.21 -23.68 9.80
CA LEU A 2 7.08 -22.34 9.26
C LEU A 2 7.28 -22.37 7.75
N THR A 3 6.34 -21.79 6.98
CA THR A 3 6.46 -21.65 5.54
C THR A 3 6.31 -20.18 5.17
N LYS A 4 6.83 -19.81 4.00
CA LYS A 4 6.70 -18.45 3.48
C LYS A 4 5.22 -18.02 3.37
N GLU A 5 4.36 -18.90 2.87
CA GLU A 5 2.93 -18.65 2.72
C GLU A 5 2.25 -18.43 4.07
N HIS A 6 2.63 -19.20 5.08
CA HIS A 6 2.12 -19.03 6.43
C HIS A 6 2.51 -17.65 6.99
N ILE A 7 3.79 -17.26 6.84
CA ILE A 7 4.26 -15.95 7.28
C ILE A 7 3.52 -14.81 6.57
N LEU A 8 3.36 -14.90 5.24
CA LEU A 8 2.60 -13.89 4.49
C LEU A 8 1.16 -13.76 4.98
N THR A 9 0.51 -14.88 5.33
CA THR A 9 -0.84 -14.86 5.90
C THR A 9 -0.87 -14.14 7.25
N LEU A 10 0.10 -14.37 8.12
CA LEU A 10 0.22 -13.65 9.39
C LEU A 10 0.45 -12.16 9.18
N LEU A 11 1.27 -11.80 8.20
CA LEU A 11 1.59 -10.40 7.89
C LEU A 11 0.41 -9.63 7.31
N GLU A 12 -0.66 -10.28 6.86
CA GLU A 12 -1.89 -9.61 6.47
C GLU A 12 -2.59 -8.91 7.67
N GLU A 13 -2.25 -9.28 8.89
CA GLU A 13 -2.71 -8.56 10.08
C GLU A 13 -2.09 -7.16 10.22
N VAL A 14 -0.93 -6.94 9.59
CA VAL A 14 -0.25 -5.64 9.63
C VAL A 14 -0.89 -4.71 8.62
N LYS A 15 -1.49 -3.63 9.10
CA LYS A 15 -2.20 -2.66 8.27
C LYS A 15 -1.42 -1.37 8.13
N ASP A 16 -1.65 -0.67 7.02
CA ASP A 16 -1.16 0.68 6.87
C ASP A 16 -1.78 1.60 7.94
N PRO A 17 -0.99 2.42 8.66
CA PRO A 17 -1.54 3.25 9.74
C PRO A 17 -2.51 4.34 9.26
N GLU A 18 -2.41 4.75 8.00
CA GLU A 18 -3.29 5.76 7.40
C GLU A 18 -4.48 5.15 6.66
N ILE A 19 -4.36 3.87 6.27
CA ILE A 19 -5.39 3.14 5.51
C ILE A 19 -5.62 1.78 6.21
N PRO A 20 -6.39 1.74 7.31
CA PRO A 20 -6.48 0.57 8.18
C PRO A 20 -7.13 -0.67 7.56
N VAL A 21 -7.69 -0.54 6.37
CA VAL A 21 -8.26 -1.66 5.60
C VAL A 21 -7.25 -2.31 4.66
N LEU A 22 -6.08 -1.68 4.47
CA LEU A 22 -5.04 -2.13 3.54
C LEU A 22 -3.89 -2.77 4.30
N SER A 23 -3.64 -4.07 4.05
CA SER A 23 -2.47 -4.75 4.62
C SER A 23 -1.19 -4.33 3.91
N LEU A 24 -0.05 -4.44 4.61
CA LEU A 24 1.25 -4.17 4.00
C LEU A 24 1.58 -5.18 2.88
N VAL A 25 1.05 -6.39 2.97
CA VAL A 25 1.18 -7.41 1.90
C VAL A 25 0.46 -6.93 0.65
N ASP A 26 -0.79 -6.48 0.77
CA ASP A 26 -1.59 -6.00 -0.36
C ASP A 26 -1.11 -4.66 -0.90
N LEU A 27 -0.53 -3.82 -0.06
CA LEU A 27 0.12 -2.58 -0.47
C LEU A 27 1.40 -2.83 -1.30
N GLY A 28 2.01 -4.03 -1.17
CA GLY A 28 3.23 -4.38 -1.89
C GLY A 28 4.50 -3.84 -1.22
N VAL A 29 4.44 -3.46 0.04
CA VAL A 29 5.58 -2.99 0.84
C VAL A 29 6.45 -4.14 1.31
N ILE A 30 5.87 -5.32 1.51
CA ILE A 30 6.60 -6.56 1.80
C ILE A 30 7.17 -7.10 0.49
N THR A 31 8.48 -7.04 0.31
CA THR A 31 9.16 -7.45 -0.93
C THR A 31 9.66 -8.88 -0.89
N GLY A 32 9.87 -9.45 0.29
CA GLY A 32 10.35 -10.82 0.42
C GLY A 32 10.15 -11.37 1.82
N VAL A 33 9.95 -12.67 1.88
CA VAL A 33 9.94 -13.46 3.12
C VAL A 33 10.80 -14.68 2.91
N GLU A 34 11.78 -14.87 3.76
CA GLU A 34 12.66 -16.05 3.78
C GLU A 34 12.51 -16.76 5.12
N VAL A 35 12.46 -18.07 5.08
CA VAL A 35 12.37 -18.92 6.26
C VAL A 35 13.53 -19.91 6.24
N GLU A 36 14.43 -19.78 7.20
CA GLU A 36 15.57 -20.67 7.37
C GLU A 36 15.47 -21.34 8.74
N GLU A 37 15.19 -22.63 8.76
CA GLU A 37 14.96 -23.38 10.00
C GLU A 37 13.85 -22.74 10.85
N ASP A 38 14.22 -22.02 11.90
CA ASP A 38 13.32 -21.31 12.82
C ASP A 38 13.49 -19.77 12.78
N HIS A 39 14.30 -19.27 11.82
CA HIS A 39 14.53 -17.85 11.62
C HIS A 39 13.74 -17.31 10.44
N VAL A 40 13.03 -16.21 10.63
CA VAL A 40 12.23 -15.54 9.59
C VAL A 40 12.84 -14.19 9.25
N THR A 41 13.15 -14.00 7.99
CA THR A 41 13.61 -12.69 7.47
C THR A 41 12.51 -12.07 6.60
N VAL A 42 12.11 -10.85 6.96
CA VAL A 42 11.12 -10.08 6.19
C VAL A 42 11.81 -8.86 5.59
N SER A 43 11.73 -8.72 4.29
CA SER A 43 12.25 -7.57 3.55
C SER A 43 11.11 -6.63 3.20
N MET A 44 11.31 -5.33 3.43
CA MET A 44 10.34 -4.28 3.16
C MET A 44 10.96 -3.18 2.30
N THR A 45 10.13 -2.49 1.53
CA THR A 45 10.53 -1.30 0.78
C THR A 45 9.58 -0.14 1.14
N PRO A 46 10.09 1.09 1.31
CA PRO A 46 9.21 2.24 1.56
C PRO A 46 8.47 2.65 0.28
N THR A 47 7.26 3.19 0.45
CA THR A 47 6.48 3.76 -0.67
C THR A 47 7.13 5.03 -1.22
N PHE A 48 7.83 5.77 -0.38
CA PHE A 48 8.70 6.90 -0.78
C PHE A 48 9.78 7.13 0.29
N ALA A 49 10.89 7.74 -0.14
CA ALA A 49 12.00 8.01 0.77
C ALA A 49 11.59 9.01 1.87
N GLY A 50 11.97 8.71 3.11
CA GLY A 50 11.71 9.58 4.26
C GLY A 50 10.29 9.49 4.83
N CYS A 51 9.50 8.48 4.45
CA CYS A 51 8.18 8.28 5.06
C CYS A 51 8.30 7.95 6.56
N PRO A 52 7.77 8.80 7.47
CA PRO A 52 7.90 8.54 8.91
C PRO A 52 7.11 7.33 9.39
N ALA A 53 6.12 6.88 8.63
CA ALA A 53 5.32 5.70 8.95
C ALA A 53 6.09 4.39 8.78
N MET A 54 7.23 4.39 8.08
CA MET A 54 7.99 3.17 7.79
C MET A 54 8.55 2.52 9.05
N ASP A 55 9.09 3.30 9.98
CA ASP A 55 9.58 2.76 11.26
C ASP A 55 8.45 2.15 12.08
N TYR A 56 7.28 2.76 12.06
CA TYR A 56 6.08 2.24 12.71
C TYR A 56 5.66 0.91 12.09
N MET A 57 5.59 0.84 10.76
CA MET A 57 5.22 -0.37 10.04
C MET A 57 6.20 -1.52 10.29
N LYS A 58 7.51 -1.21 10.32
CA LYS A 58 8.54 -2.20 10.66
C LYS A 58 8.33 -2.79 12.05
N LYS A 59 8.11 -1.94 13.06
CA LYS A 59 7.84 -2.37 14.44
C LYS A 59 6.55 -3.19 14.53
N ASP A 60 5.54 -2.83 13.76
CA ASP A 60 4.28 -3.57 13.75
C ASP A 60 4.44 -4.96 13.13
N VAL A 61 5.27 -5.10 12.10
CA VAL A 61 5.66 -6.41 11.54
C VAL A 61 6.36 -7.25 12.61
N GLU A 62 7.34 -6.70 13.31
CA GLU A 62 8.05 -7.38 14.39
C GLU A 62 7.07 -7.83 15.49
N ARG A 63 6.17 -6.95 15.90
CA ARG A 63 5.15 -7.24 16.92
C ARG A 63 4.21 -8.38 16.52
N ILE A 64 3.78 -8.43 15.27
CA ILE A 64 2.91 -9.51 14.77
C ILE A 64 3.65 -10.85 14.74
N LEU A 65 4.90 -10.87 14.31
CA LEU A 65 5.72 -12.07 14.33
C LEU A 65 5.88 -12.61 15.76
N GLU A 66 6.20 -11.74 16.72
CA GLU A 66 6.32 -12.11 18.15
C GLU A 66 4.98 -12.60 18.73
N LYS A 67 3.88 -11.94 18.39
CA LYS A 67 2.53 -12.35 18.83
C LYS A 67 2.21 -13.79 18.43
N HIS A 68 2.69 -14.22 17.27
CA HIS A 68 2.51 -15.59 16.76
C HIS A 68 3.64 -16.55 17.15
N GLY A 69 4.47 -16.18 18.12
CA GLY A 69 5.51 -17.03 18.67
C GLY A 69 6.80 -17.11 17.85
N ILE A 70 6.94 -16.27 16.85
CA ILE A 70 8.13 -16.20 16.00
C ILE A 70 9.10 -15.20 16.63
N THR A 71 9.95 -15.69 17.53
CA THR A 71 10.88 -14.84 18.30
C THR A 71 12.21 -14.65 17.58
N ARG A 72 12.55 -15.53 16.64
CA ARG A 72 13.76 -15.43 15.82
C ARG A 72 13.41 -14.85 14.46
N HIS A 73 13.50 -13.53 14.35
CA HIS A 73 13.18 -12.82 13.12
C HIS A 73 14.13 -11.66 12.87
N THR A 74 14.22 -11.25 11.62
CA THR A 74 14.92 -10.03 11.19
C THR A 74 14.01 -9.31 10.20
N VAL A 75 13.75 -8.04 10.44
CA VAL A 75 13.00 -7.19 9.51
C VAL A 75 13.93 -6.12 8.95
N THR A 76 14.10 -6.11 7.65
CA THR A 76 15.03 -5.21 6.95
C THR A 76 14.28 -4.26 6.01
N MET A 77 14.76 -3.01 5.95
CA MET A 77 14.38 -2.06 4.91
C MET A 77 15.39 -2.12 3.78
N SER A 78 14.93 -2.27 2.56
CA SER A 78 15.78 -2.30 1.38
C SER A 78 15.19 -1.40 0.30
N PHE A 79 16.06 -0.71 -0.42
CA PHE A 79 15.71 0.06 -1.61
C PHE A 79 16.03 -0.68 -2.92
N ASP A 80 16.46 -1.93 -2.82
CA ASP A 80 16.84 -2.75 -3.99
C ASP A 80 15.66 -3.04 -4.91
N THR A 81 14.46 -3.15 -4.32
CA THR A 81 13.21 -3.26 -5.07
C THR A 81 12.40 -2.00 -4.84
N PRO A 82 12.44 -1.01 -5.76
CA PRO A 82 11.66 0.22 -5.62
C PRO A 82 10.16 -0.09 -5.57
N TRP A 83 9.45 0.60 -4.70
CA TRP A 83 8.00 0.51 -4.68
C TRP A 83 7.38 1.38 -5.77
N ASP A 84 6.35 0.85 -6.43
CA ASP A 84 5.45 1.61 -7.28
C ASP A 84 4.00 1.17 -7.03
N SER A 85 3.04 1.96 -7.49
CA SER A 85 1.62 1.70 -7.23
C SER A 85 1.07 0.45 -7.95
N ASN A 86 1.79 -0.06 -8.96
CA ASN A 86 1.44 -1.32 -9.61
C ASN A 86 1.61 -2.54 -8.68
N ARG A 87 2.38 -2.40 -7.61
CA ARG A 87 2.58 -3.46 -6.63
C ARG A 87 1.37 -3.71 -5.73
N ILE A 88 0.40 -2.78 -5.71
CA ILE A 88 -0.84 -2.96 -4.97
C ILE A 88 -1.62 -4.11 -5.61
N THR A 89 -1.98 -5.12 -4.80
CA THR A 89 -2.74 -6.28 -5.28
C THR A 89 -4.17 -5.90 -5.66
N GLU A 90 -4.85 -6.75 -6.44
CA GLU A 90 -6.28 -6.55 -6.75
C GLU A 90 -7.14 -6.50 -5.47
N LYS A 91 -6.83 -7.34 -4.49
CA LYS A 91 -7.46 -7.30 -3.17
C LYS A 91 -7.24 -5.95 -2.47
N GLY A 92 -6.02 -5.42 -2.55
CA GLY A 92 -5.67 -4.10 -2.01
C GLY A 92 -6.42 -2.97 -2.72
N ARG A 93 -6.51 -3.01 -4.05
CA ARG A 93 -7.27 -2.03 -4.85
C ARG A 93 -8.75 -2.02 -4.48
N LYS A 94 -9.34 -3.19 -4.31
CA LYS A 94 -10.72 -3.34 -3.87
C LYS A 94 -10.93 -2.78 -2.46
N ALA A 95 -10.03 -3.06 -1.54
CA ALA A 95 -10.07 -2.53 -0.18
C ALA A 95 -9.99 -0.99 -0.16
N LEU A 96 -9.12 -0.39 -1.00
CA LEU A 96 -9.04 1.06 -1.17
C LEU A 96 -10.37 1.65 -1.62
N LYS A 97 -10.97 1.07 -2.66
CA LYS A 97 -12.26 1.52 -3.19
C LYS A 97 -13.37 1.46 -2.14
N GLU A 98 -13.46 0.36 -1.42
CA GLU A 98 -14.46 0.18 -0.35
C GLU A 98 -14.27 1.17 0.80
N PHE A 99 -13.04 1.57 1.05
CA PHE A 99 -12.71 2.61 2.03
C PHE A 99 -13.06 4.03 1.57
N GLY A 100 -13.37 4.22 0.27
CA GLY A 100 -13.67 5.52 -0.33
C GLY A 100 -12.45 6.23 -0.91
N LEU A 101 -11.37 5.51 -1.11
CA LEU A 101 -10.13 6.00 -1.71
C LEU A 101 -9.99 5.40 -3.10
N ALA A 102 -9.94 6.24 -4.15
CA ALA A 102 -9.79 5.76 -5.51
C ALA A 102 -8.46 5.01 -5.68
N PRO A 103 -8.46 3.77 -6.18
CA PRO A 103 -7.22 3.05 -6.47
C PRO A 103 -6.43 3.77 -7.58
N PRO A 104 -5.09 3.68 -7.57
CA PRO A 104 -4.29 4.24 -8.66
C PRO A 104 -4.50 3.41 -9.94
N PRO A 105 -4.51 4.05 -11.14
CA PRO A 105 -4.52 3.30 -12.39
C PRO A 105 -3.22 2.51 -12.55
N ALA A 106 -3.31 1.33 -13.16
CA ALA A 106 -2.13 0.56 -13.55
C ALA A 106 -1.42 1.22 -14.74
N TYR A 107 -0.09 1.12 -14.80
CA TYR A 107 0.71 1.64 -15.91
C TYR A 107 1.84 0.66 -16.26
N GLU A 108 2.22 0.63 -17.53
CA GLU A 108 3.30 -0.24 -18.03
C GLU A 108 4.63 0.49 -18.16
N ILE A 109 4.57 1.80 -18.42
CA ILE A 109 5.74 2.68 -18.58
C ILE A 109 5.66 3.73 -17.49
N MET A 110 6.80 4.27 -17.08
CA MET A 110 6.86 5.34 -16.08
C MET A 110 5.78 6.39 -16.36
N PRO A 111 4.90 6.68 -15.39
CA PRO A 111 3.74 7.53 -15.65
C PRO A 111 4.16 8.96 -15.99
N ASP A 112 3.53 9.53 -16.99
CA ASP A 112 3.58 10.96 -17.25
C ASP A 112 2.74 11.69 -16.19
N LEU A 113 2.99 12.97 -15.99
CA LEU A 113 2.24 13.78 -15.01
C LEU A 113 0.73 13.77 -15.27
N ASP A 114 0.31 13.58 -16.50
CA ASP A 114 -1.09 13.52 -16.91
C ASP A 114 -1.86 12.36 -16.24
N ILE A 115 -1.16 11.29 -15.82
CA ILE A 115 -1.81 10.17 -15.12
C ILE A 115 -2.36 10.59 -13.75
N LEU A 116 -1.81 11.65 -13.14
CA LEU A 116 -2.31 12.20 -11.87
C LEU A 116 -3.71 12.80 -12.02
N GLU A 117 -4.11 13.19 -13.22
CA GLU A 117 -5.43 13.74 -13.49
C GLU A 117 -6.50 12.67 -13.67
N TYR A 118 -6.08 11.43 -13.96
CA TYR A 118 -6.98 10.32 -14.19
C TYR A 118 -7.38 9.64 -12.89
N ALA A 119 -8.65 9.68 -12.57
CA ALA A 119 -9.22 8.97 -11.44
C ALA A 119 -10.64 8.52 -11.72
N ILE A 120 -11.00 7.35 -11.21
CA ILE A 120 -12.37 6.85 -11.23
C ILE A 120 -12.99 7.11 -9.86
N CYS A 121 -14.16 7.71 -9.83
CA CYS A 121 -14.86 7.99 -8.58
C CYS A 121 -15.16 6.68 -7.83
N PRO A 122 -14.71 6.54 -6.57
CA PRO A 122 -14.94 5.32 -5.81
C PRO A 122 -16.40 5.16 -5.36
N TYR A 123 -17.22 6.22 -5.48
CA TYR A 123 -18.61 6.20 -5.04
C TYR A 123 -19.61 5.87 -6.16
N CYS A 124 -19.34 6.30 -7.39
CA CYS A 124 -20.27 6.10 -8.50
C CYS A 124 -19.64 5.49 -9.76
N ASP A 125 -18.37 5.15 -9.73
CA ASP A 125 -17.59 4.56 -10.83
C ASP A 125 -17.48 5.43 -12.08
N SER A 126 -17.77 6.73 -11.99
CA SER A 126 -17.64 7.65 -13.12
C SER A 126 -16.19 8.04 -13.36
N ASP A 127 -15.82 8.16 -14.63
CA ASP A 127 -14.53 8.70 -15.07
C ASP A 127 -14.60 10.22 -15.33
N ASN A 128 -15.78 10.83 -15.19
CA ASN A 128 -15.97 12.27 -15.32
C ASN A 128 -15.53 13.00 -14.06
N THR A 129 -14.23 13.01 -13.83
CA THR A 129 -13.59 13.56 -12.64
C THR A 129 -12.51 14.57 -13.03
N SER A 130 -12.15 15.43 -12.09
CA SER A 130 -11.06 16.39 -12.27
C SER A 130 -10.17 16.46 -11.03
N LEU A 131 -8.86 16.57 -11.27
CA LEU A 131 -7.88 16.82 -10.22
C LEU A 131 -8.10 18.21 -9.63
N ARG A 132 -8.20 18.29 -8.31
CA ARG A 132 -8.27 19.57 -7.58
C ARG A 132 -6.93 19.97 -7.02
N THR A 133 -6.21 19.04 -6.43
CA THR A 133 -4.84 19.24 -5.98
C THR A 133 -4.08 17.91 -5.98
N PRO A 134 -2.81 17.90 -6.43
CA PRO A 134 -1.97 16.71 -6.33
C PRO A 134 -1.53 16.40 -4.90
N PHE A 135 -1.83 17.29 -3.94
CA PHE A 135 -1.51 17.13 -2.54
C PHE A 135 -2.78 17.00 -1.72
N GLY A 136 -3.04 15.79 -1.22
CA GLY A 136 -4.14 15.49 -0.30
C GLY A 136 -3.69 15.58 1.17
N PRO A 137 -4.41 14.91 2.07
CA PRO A 137 -4.06 14.86 3.50
C PRO A 137 -2.68 14.27 3.76
N THR A 138 -2.19 13.42 2.86
CA THR A 138 -0.86 12.82 2.92
C THR A 138 -0.18 12.94 1.56
N LEU A 139 1.15 12.72 1.53
CA LEU A 139 1.94 12.81 0.30
C LEU A 139 1.56 11.75 -0.75
N CYS A 140 1.00 10.62 -0.32
CA CYS A 140 0.60 9.54 -1.22
C CYS A 140 -0.81 9.70 -1.80
N ARG A 141 -1.54 10.76 -1.43
CA ARG A 141 -2.91 11.00 -1.86
C ARG A 141 -3.04 12.31 -2.62
N SER A 142 -3.97 12.32 -3.60
CA SER A 142 -4.42 13.50 -4.31
C SER A 142 -5.91 13.72 -4.08
N MET A 143 -6.38 14.94 -4.34
CA MET A 143 -7.80 15.30 -4.20
C MET A 143 -8.44 15.50 -5.57
N HIS A 144 -9.58 14.89 -5.77
CA HIS A 144 -10.35 14.93 -7.01
C HIS A 144 -11.81 15.33 -6.75
N TYR A 145 -12.48 15.74 -7.81
CA TYR A 145 -13.92 16.03 -7.81
C TYR A 145 -14.62 15.22 -8.88
N CYS A 146 -15.71 14.57 -8.50
CA CYS A 146 -16.58 13.85 -9.43
C CYS A 146 -17.70 14.75 -9.92
N HIS A 147 -17.76 15.01 -11.24
CA HIS A 147 -18.82 15.82 -11.85
C HIS A 147 -20.14 15.07 -11.97
N ASN A 148 -20.13 13.75 -11.87
CA ASN A 148 -21.34 12.92 -11.94
C ASN A 148 -22.10 12.90 -10.58
N CYS A 149 -21.48 12.44 -9.52
CA CYS A 149 -22.12 12.40 -8.19
C CYS A 149 -21.88 13.66 -7.35
N ARG A 150 -21.05 14.59 -7.83
CA ARG A 150 -20.73 15.88 -7.19
C ARG A 150 -20.07 15.78 -5.81
N GLN A 151 -19.25 14.74 -5.64
CA GLN A 151 -18.49 14.53 -4.41
C GLN A 151 -17.01 14.73 -4.64
N MET A 152 -16.34 15.26 -3.60
CA MET A 152 -14.89 15.21 -3.51
C MET A 152 -14.47 13.80 -3.06
N PHE A 153 -13.35 13.34 -3.57
CA PHE A 153 -12.75 12.09 -3.14
C PHE A 153 -11.23 12.17 -3.22
N GLU A 154 -10.58 11.27 -2.51
CA GLU A 154 -9.13 11.13 -2.55
C GLU A 154 -8.75 9.97 -3.47
N GLN A 155 -7.59 10.07 -4.10
CA GLN A 155 -6.97 8.99 -4.85
C GLN A 155 -5.61 8.66 -4.27
N PHE A 156 -5.30 7.36 -4.16
CA PHE A 156 -3.93 6.92 -3.96
C PHE A 156 -3.15 7.19 -5.25
N LYS A 157 -2.11 8.02 -5.18
CA LYS A 157 -1.40 8.45 -6.38
C LYS A 157 -0.74 7.28 -7.13
N PRO A 158 -0.81 7.27 -8.48
CA PRO A 158 -0.01 6.37 -9.30
C PRO A 158 1.46 6.84 -9.31
N ILE A 159 2.27 6.20 -8.50
CA ILE A 159 3.71 6.50 -8.35
C ILE A 159 4.54 5.22 -8.32
#